data_909ad511fa24326bdd5bb1f370de6d14
#
_entry.id   909ad511fa24326bdd5bb1f370de6d14
#
_cell.length_a   1.000
_cell.length_b   1.000
_cell.length_c   1.000
_cell.angle_alpha   90.00
_cell.angle_beta   90.00
_cell.angle_gamma   90.00
#
_symmetry.space_group_name_H-M   'P 1'
#
loop_
_entity.id
_entity.type
_entity.pdbx_description
1 polymer ?
#
loop_
_entity_poly.entity_id
_entity_poly.type
_entity_poly.pdbx_seq_one_letter_code
_entity_poly.pdbx_strand_id
1 'polypeptide(L)'
;AILPYPGYNWFASRIAESMSDYNALQASVNHRTQHGLTLGVAYTWAKNLTDQSNDRATAIYDTYDSHKDYGPSSFNQPQVFIANYVYDLPFFRTQSGVAGHALGGWEVSGLVSAHSGFSQTIRQESDNFDCVTDASAPNGCAPGTYPNGLNMGPGDIAPRPDRTAPISMVKSKSEWFSTNSFTDAVGHFGDSGNGVLLGPGYIDFDIAAIRNVTFERRYSLQFRGEFFNAFNHTNFTTIGVNTDQAAYGRVTAAADPREIQLGGKFYF
;
A
#
# COMPACT_ATOMS: atom_id res chain seq x y z
N ALA A 1 7.79 31.18 -26.99
CA ALA A 1 6.51 31.13 -26.28
C ALA A 1 6.32 32.50 -25.58
N ILE A 2 5.15 33.12 -25.73
CA ILE A 2 4.80 34.34 -25.00
C ILE A 2 4.30 33.84 -23.64
N LEU A 3 5.06 34.11 -22.59
CA LEU A 3 4.60 33.87 -21.23
C LEU A 3 3.38 34.77 -20.97
N PRO A 4 2.24 34.22 -20.50
CA PRO A 4 1.03 34.98 -20.26
C PRO A 4 1.21 36.08 -19.19
N TYR A 5 2.27 35.95 -18.36
CA TYR A 5 2.62 36.90 -17.31
C TYR A 5 4.11 37.28 -17.43
N PRO A 6 4.48 38.33 -18.21
CA PRO A 6 5.87 38.76 -18.36
C PRO A 6 6.45 39.16 -17.01
N GLY A 7 7.66 38.67 -16.69
CA GLY A 7 8.35 39.00 -15.43
C GLY A 7 8.20 37.92 -14.34
N TYR A 8 7.35 36.93 -14.53
CA TYR A 8 7.25 35.79 -13.63
C TYR A 8 7.76 34.52 -14.31
N ASN A 9 8.59 33.75 -13.64
CA ASN A 9 9.09 32.49 -14.15
C ASN A 9 8.03 31.38 -13.99
N TRP A 10 7.39 31.35 -12.83
CA TRP A 10 6.25 30.47 -12.51
C TRP A 10 5.40 31.11 -11.40
N PHE A 11 4.17 30.68 -11.27
CA PHE A 11 3.34 30.97 -10.10
C PHE A 11 2.49 29.74 -9.77
N ALA A 12 2.34 29.48 -8.47
CA ALA A 12 1.46 28.43 -7.98
C ALA A 12 0.12 29.05 -7.55
N SER A 13 -0.97 28.46 -8.02
CA SER A 13 -2.31 28.79 -7.54
C SER A 13 -2.93 27.56 -6.88
N ARG A 14 -3.75 27.78 -5.86
CA ARG A 14 -4.61 26.73 -5.30
C ARG A 14 -6.00 26.88 -5.86
N ILE A 15 -6.49 25.79 -6.42
CA ILE A 15 -7.83 25.69 -6.96
C ILE A 15 -8.58 24.65 -6.15
N ALA A 16 -9.81 24.92 -5.76
CA ALA A 16 -10.67 23.99 -5.02
C ALA A 16 -11.64 23.30 -6.01
N GLU A 17 -11.10 22.53 -6.94
CA GLU A 17 -11.86 21.88 -8.03
C GLU A 17 -11.71 20.37 -8.03
N SER A 18 -11.02 19.78 -7.03
CA SER A 18 -10.79 18.34 -6.97
C SER A 18 -12.08 17.55 -6.77
N MET A 19 -12.17 16.43 -7.46
CA MET A 19 -13.27 15.47 -7.37
C MET A 19 -12.80 14.18 -6.73
N SER A 20 -13.66 13.57 -5.94
CA SER A 20 -13.41 12.28 -5.31
C SER A 20 -14.70 11.47 -5.21
N ASP A 21 -14.63 10.20 -5.61
CA ASP A 21 -15.72 9.23 -5.54
C ASP A 21 -15.28 8.00 -4.76
N TYR A 22 -16.00 7.68 -3.70
CA TYR A 22 -15.79 6.46 -2.93
C TYR A 22 -17.06 5.61 -2.92
N ASN A 23 -16.95 4.40 -3.42
CA ASN A 23 -18.02 3.41 -3.42
C ASN A 23 -17.54 2.13 -2.74
N ALA A 24 -18.29 1.62 -1.77
CA ALA A 24 -17.91 0.41 -1.04
C ALA A 24 -19.12 -0.45 -0.65
N LEU A 25 -18.89 -1.77 -0.66
CA LEU A 25 -19.67 -2.76 0.06
C LEU A 25 -18.90 -3.18 1.30
N GLN A 26 -19.51 -3.00 2.47
CA GLN A 26 -18.92 -3.40 3.75
C GLN A 26 -19.83 -4.42 4.43
N ALA A 27 -19.23 -5.51 4.88
CA ALA A 27 -19.92 -6.55 5.64
C ALA A 27 -19.13 -6.89 6.90
N SER A 28 -19.81 -7.07 8.01
CA SER A 28 -19.19 -7.52 9.25
C SER A 28 -20.05 -8.53 9.99
N VAL A 29 -19.40 -9.48 10.64
CA VAL A 29 -20.02 -10.50 11.48
C VAL A 29 -19.24 -10.58 12.79
N ASN A 30 -19.97 -10.47 13.91
CA ASN A 30 -19.43 -10.72 15.24
C ASN A 30 -20.22 -11.86 15.87
N HIS A 31 -19.53 -12.88 16.34
CA HIS A 31 -20.16 -14.07 16.92
C HIS A 31 -19.44 -14.48 18.19
N ARG A 32 -20.22 -14.77 19.22
CA ARG A 32 -19.71 -15.32 20.49
C ARG A 32 -20.47 -16.60 20.81
N THR A 33 -19.70 -17.69 20.94
CA THR A 33 -20.28 -18.98 21.27
C THR A 33 -20.30 -19.22 22.78
N GLN A 34 -21.20 -20.11 23.22
CA GLN A 34 -21.21 -20.60 24.62
C GLN A 34 -19.98 -21.48 24.94
N HIS A 35 -19.26 -21.94 23.93
CA HIS A 35 -18.10 -22.82 24.05
C HIS A 35 -16.76 -22.05 24.15
N GLY A 36 -16.79 -20.72 24.33
CA GLY A 36 -15.60 -19.92 24.57
C GLY A 36 -14.92 -19.38 23.31
N LEU A 37 -15.58 -19.45 22.14
CA LEU A 37 -15.07 -18.80 20.94
C LEU A 37 -15.76 -17.44 20.74
N THR A 38 -14.97 -16.41 20.59
CA THR A 38 -15.38 -15.09 20.09
C THR A 38 -14.72 -14.88 18.74
N LEU A 39 -15.50 -14.51 17.74
CA LEU A 39 -15.04 -14.30 16.36
C LEU A 39 -15.60 -12.98 15.85
N GLY A 40 -14.73 -12.15 15.27
CA GLY A 40 -15.12 -10.97 14.52
C GLY A 40 -14.54 -11.08 13.10
N VAL A 41 -15.34 -10.80 12.08
CA VAL A 41 -14.92 -10.77 10.68
C VAL A 41 -15.46 -9.51 10.03
N ALA A 42 -14.63 -8.80 9.30
CA ALA A 42 -15.00 -7.65 8.49
C ALA A 42 -14.41 -7.78 7.09
N TYR A 43 -15.20 -7.45 6.10
CA TYR A 43 -14.79 -7.40 4.71
C TYR A 43 -15.28 -6.13 4.06
N THR A 44 -14.38 -5.47 3.34
CA THR A 44 -14.69 -4.29 2.54
C THR A 44 -14.27 -4.54 1.09
N TRP A 45 -15.19 -4.30 0.19
CA TRP A 45 -14.91 -4.20 -1.24
C TRP A 45 -15.19 -2.77 -1.67
N ALA A 46 -14.16 -2.05 -2.09
CA ALA A 46 -14.22 -0.62 -2.34
C ALA A 46 -13.56 -0.20 -3.65
N LYS A 47 -13.97 0.94 -4.15
CA LYS A 47 -13.31 1.67 -5.23
C LYS A 47 -13.25 3.14 -4.84
N ASN A 48 -12.05 3.70 -4.82
CA ASN A 48 -11.79 5.10 -4.56
C ASN A 48 -11.15 5.74 -5.79
N LEU A 49 -11.83 6.70 -6.38
CA LEU A 49 -11.37 7.47 -7.53
C LEU A 49 -11.20 8.93 -7.12
N THR A 50 -10.16 9.56 -7.62
CA THR A 50 -9.93 10.99 -7.41
C THR A 50 -8.99 11.53 -8.49
N ASP A 51 -9.03 12.80 -8.73
CA ASP A 51 -8.02 13.53 -9.51
C ASP A 51 -6.85 13.99 -8.64
N GLN A 52 -7.01 14.04 -7.30
CA GLN A 52 -6.01 14.49 -6.35
C GLN A 52 -6.00 13.60 -5.10
N SER A 53 -4.92 12.85 -4.86
CA SER A 53 -4.84 11.95 -3.70
C SER A 53 -4.33 12.63 -2.42
N ASN A 54 -3.66 13.78 -2.53
CA ASN A 54 -3.05 14.45 -1.38
C ASN A 54 -3.36 15.95 -1.38
N ASP A 55 -3.49 16.54 -0.20
CA ASP A 55 -3.44 18.00 -0.03
C ASP A 55 -2.01 18.50 -0.28
N ARG A 56 -1.87 19.55 -1.08
CA ARG A 56 -0.57 20.17 -1.46
C ARG A 56 0.39 19.25 -2.23
N ALA A 57 -0.05 18.11 -2.66
CA ALA A 57 0.78 17.30 -3.51
C ALA A 57 0.71 17.82 -4.93
N THR A 58 1.84 17.77 -5.58
CA THR A 58 2.10 17.83 -7.03
C THR A 58 1.08 18.61 -7.85
N ALA A 59 1.59 19.47 -8.68
CA ALA A 59 0.80 20.10 -9.72
C ALA A 59 -0.01 19.05 -10.51
N ILE A 60 -1.18 19.45 -10.95
CA ILE A 60 -2.01 18.69 -11.89
C ILE A 60 -1.15 18.31 -13.10
N TYR A 61 -1.22 17.07 -13.54
CA TYR A 61 -0.41 16.55 -14.65
C TYR A 61 -0.54 17.38 -15.93
N ASP A 62 -1.76 17.75 -16.26
CA ASP A 62 -2.06 18.69 -17.34
C ASP A 62 -2.95 19.80 -16.79
N THR A 63 -2.40 21.00 -16.63
CA THR A 63 -3.13 22.15 -16.09
C THR A 63 -4.29 22.63 -16.98
N TYR A 64 -4.35 22.19 -18.23
CA TYR A 64 -5.44 22.48 -19.16
C TYR A 64 -6.53 21.41 -19.18
N ASP A 65 -6.25 20.23 -18.60
CA ASP A 65 -7.17 19.10 -18.55
C ASP A 65 -6.96 18.27 -17.28
N SER A 66 -7.57 18.69 -16.18
CA SER A 66 -7.50 17.99 -14.89
C SER A 66 -8.15 16.61 -14.91
N HIS A 67 -9.02 16.31 -15.89
CA HIS A 67 -9.63 14.97 -16.02
C HIS A 67 -8.61 13.87 -16.33
N LYS A 68 -7.44 14.21 -16.86
CA LYS A 68 -6.35 13.25 -17.06
C LYS A 68 -5.80 12.67 -15.75
N ASP A 69 -5.97 13.39 -14.64
CA ASP A 69 -5.57 12.92 -13.32
C ASP A 69 -6.64 12.08 -12.62
N TYR A 70 -7.87 12.06 -13.15
CA TYR A 70 -8.93 11.28 -12.54
C TYR A 70 -8.74 9.78 -12.75
N GLY A 71 -8.56 9.07 -11.65
CA GLY A 71 -8.29 7.64 -11.64
C GLY A 71 -8.28 7.07 -10.23
N PRO A 72 -7.91 5.79 -10.07
CA PRO A 72 -7.77 5.18 -8.76
C PRO A 72 -6.81 5.97 -7.87
N SER A 73 -7.30 6.39 -6.70
CA SER A 73 -6.51 7.11 -5.69
C SER A 73 -5.31 6.28 -5.25
N SER A 74 -4.23 6.92 -4.82
CA SER A 74 -3.12 6.24 -4.15
C SER A 74 -3.54 5.51 -2.86
N PHE A 75 -4.71 5.85 -2.30
CA PHE A 75 -5.34 5.16 -1.17
C PHE A 75 -6.35 4.10 -1.60
N ASN A 76 -6.57 3.90 -2.90
CA ASN A 76 -7.48 2.89 -3.38
C ASN A 76 -6.93 1.50 -3.06
N GLN A 77 -7.67 0.77 -2.24
CA GLN A 77 -7.40 -0.58 -1.80
C GLN A 77 -8.67 -1.40 -2.01
N PRO A 78 -8.81 -2.08 -3.16
CA PRO A 78 -10.07 -2.67 -3.59
C PRO A 78 -10.68 -3.70 -2.65
N GLN A 79 -9.87 -4.42 -1.90
CA GLN A 79 -10.34 -5.46 -1.00
C GLN A 79 -9.58 -5.43 0.31
N VAL A 80 -10.30 -5.43 1.42
CA VAL A 80 -9.75 -5.53 2.77
C VAL A 80 -10.55 -6.57 3.55
N PHE A 81 -9.88 -7.56 4.08
CA PHE A 81 -10.42 -8.58 4.96
C PHE A 81 -9.67 -8.57 6.28
N ILE A 82 -10.41 -8.49 7.38
CA ILE A 82 -9.86 -8.57 8.72
C ILE A 82 -10.71 -9.58 9.51
N ALA A 83 -10.04 -10.50 10.20
CA ALA A 83 -10.69 -11.40 11.13
C ALA A 83 -9.90 -11.46 12.44
N ASN A 84 -10.61 -11.43 13.55
CA ASN A 84 -10.04 -11.61 14.87
C ASN A 84 -10.78 -12.70 15.63
N TYR A 85 -10.05 -13.46 16.41
CA TYR A 85 -10.65 -14.51 17.22
C TYR A 85 -9.96 -14.62 18.59
N VAL A 86 -10.76 -15.06 19.56
CA VAL A 86 -10.30 -15.50 20.88
C VAL A 86 -10.99 -16.80 21.18
N TYR A 87 -10.23 -17.83 21.49
CA TYR A 87 -10.76 -19.15 21.78
C TYR A 87 -10.19 -19.74 23.07
N ASP A 88 -11.04 -19.83 24.09
CA ASP A 88 -10.74 -20.59 25.30
C ASP A 88 -10.79 -22.07 25.03
N LEU A 89 -9.66 -22.76 25.07
CA LEU A 89 -9.60 -24.18 24.79
C LEU A 89 -10.42 -24.97 25.83
N PRO A 90 -11.34 -25.87 25.41
CA PRO A 90 -12.26 -26.55 26.31
C PRO A 90 -11.59 -27.64 27.16
N PHE A 91 -10.32 -27.93 26.88
CA PHE A 91 -9.62 -29.05 27.49
C PHE A 91 -9.17 -28.68 28.92
N PHE A 92 -9.46 -29.56 29.87
CA PHE A 92 -8.99 -29.46 31.27
C PHE A 92 -9.28 -28.10 31.93
N ARG A 93 -10.43 -27.50 31.67
CA ARG A 93 -10.83 -26.18 32.21
C ARG A 93 -10.74 -26.08 33.72
N THR A 94 -10.98 -27.18 34.45
CA THR A 94 -10.92 -27.23 35.91
C THR A 94 -9.49 -27.25 36.44
N GLN A 95 -8.51 -27.45 35.57
CA GLN A 95 -7.08 -27.52 35.94
C GLN A 95 -6.81 -28.48 37.14
N SER A 96 -7.57 -29.56 37.27
CA SER A 96 -7.42 -30.52 38.35
C SER A 96 -6.48 -31.63 37.98
N GLY A 97 -5.63 -32.05 38.93
CA GLY A 97 -4.59 -33.09 38.72
C GLY A 97 -3.41 -32.59 37.86
N VAL A 98 -2.39 -33.43 37.73
CA VAL A 98 -1.15 -33.09 37.00
C VAL A 98 -1.44 -32.73 35.54
N ALA A 99 -2.26 -33.53 34.86
CA ALA A 99 -2.64 -33.28 33.47
C ALA A 99 -3.45 -32.00 33.32
N GLY A 100 -4.37 -31.69 34.23
CA GLY A 100 -5.15 -30.47 34.22
C GLY A 100 -4.30 -29.22 34.45
N HIS A 101 -3.35 -29.32 35.37
CA HIS A 101 -2.38 -28.23 35.58
C HIS A 101 -1.39 -28.07 34.43
N ALA A 102 -1.07 -29.13 33.69
CA ALA A 102 -0.14 -29.07 32.56
C ALA A 102 -0.82 -28.61 31.25
N LEU A 103 -2.05 -29.03 30.99
CA LEU A 103 -2.72 -28.86 29.67
C LEU A 103 -3.93 -27.91 29.72
N GLY A 104 -4.40 -27.51 30.90
CA GLY A 104 -5.56 -26.66 31.05
C GLY A 104 -5.25 -25.16 31.06
N GLY A 105 -6.31 -24.35 30.87
CA GLY A 105 -6.22 -22.89 30.97
C GLY A 105 -5.53 -22.19 29.79
N TRP A 106 -5.55 -22.81 28.62
CA TRP A 106 -5.04 -22.22 27.40
C TRP A 106 -6.12 -21.42 26.68
N GLU A 107 -5.73 -20.25 26.22
CA GLU A 107 -6.45 -19.39 25.29
C GLU A 107 -5.59 -19.21 24.03
N VAL A 108 -6.22 -19.31 22.88
CA VAL A 108 -5.58 -18.98 21.61
C VAL A 108 -6.34 -17.81 21.01
N SER A 109 -5.63 -16.76 20.70
CA SER A 109 -6.18 -15.59 20.03
C SER A 109 -5.39 -15.24 18.79
N GLY A 110 -5.99 -14.54 17.85
CA GLY A 110 -5.28 -14.12 16.67
C GLY A 110 -6.00 -13.05 15.87
N LEU A 111 -5.22 -12.47 14.98
CA LEU A 111 -5.64 -11.50 14.00
C LEU A 111 -5.22 -12.00 12.61
N VAL A 112 -6.13 -11.95 11.67
CA VAL A 112 -5.86 -12.20 10.25
C VAL A 112 -6.11 -10.92 9.51
N SER A 113 -5.13 -10.43 8.78
CA SER A 113 -5.23 -9.27 7.92
C SER A 113 -4.88 -9.66 6.49
N ALA A 114 -5.80 -9.45 5.57
CA ALA A 114 -5.54 -9.67 4.15
C ALA A 114 -6.13 -8.52 3.33
N HIS A 115 -5.32 -7.93 2.47
CA HIS A 115 -5.79 -6.85 1.63
C HIS A 115 -5.08 -6.81 0.28
N SER A 116 -5.75 -6.27 -0.72
CA SER A 116 -5.13 -5.95 -2.01
C SER A 116 -4.12 -4.82 -1.83
N GLY A 117 -3.18 -4.72 -2.76
CA GLY A 117 -2.25 -3.61 -2.80
C GLY A 117 -2.95 -2.28 -3.07
N PHE A 118 -2.24 -1.20 -2.84
CA PHE A 118 -2.67 0.14 -3.22
C PHE A 118 -2.49 0.37 -4.72
N SER A 119 -3.34 1.21 -5.28
CA SER A 119 -3.19 1.65 -6.67
C SER A 119 -1.95 2.54 -6.81
N GLN A 120 -1.22 2.33 -7.90
CA GLN A 120 0.03 3.02 -8.19
C GLN A 120 0.02 3.58 -9.62
N THR A 121 0.61 4.74 -9.77
CA THR A 121 0.78 5.41 -11.06
C THR A 121 2.18 5.12 -11.58
N ILE A 122 2.28 4.67 -12.84
CA ILE A 122 3.56 4.56 -13.53
C ILE A 122 4.02 5.96 -13.91
N ARG A 123 5.29 6.21 -13.72
CA ARG A 123 5.93 7.50 -13.96
C ARG A 123 7.18 7.33 -14.79
N GLN A 124 7.53 8.33 -15.53
CA GLN A 124 8.86 8.52 -16.08
C GLN A 124 9.58 9.64 -15.29
N GLU A 125 10.88 9.79 -15.44
CA GLU A 125 11.66 10.70 -14.60
C GLU A 125 11.20 12.15 -14.75
N SER A 126 11.07 12.84 -13.63
CA SER A 126 10.64 14.23 -13.58
C SER A 126 11.79 15.23 -13.62
N ASP A 127 13.01 14.76 -13.31
CA ASP A 127 14.20 15.62 -13.21
C ASP A 127 14.74 16.06 -14.58
N ASN A 128 13.95 15.85 -15.59
CA ASN A 128 14.31 16.06 -16.97
C ASN A 128 14.27 17.53 -17.40
N PHE A 129 14.84 18.35 -16.57
CA PHE A 129 15.57 19.53 -17.01
C PHE A 129 16.91 19.20 -17.66
N ASP A 130 17.32 17.92 -17.65
CA ASP A 130 18.49 17.42 -18.36
C ASP A 130 18.24 17.43 -19.87
N CYS A 131 18.17 18.63 -20.36
CA CYS A 131 18.34 18.84 -21.78
C CYS A 131 19.76 18.50 -22.19
N VAL A 132 19.97 18.04 -23.40
CA VAL A 132 21.29 18.05 -24.00
C VAL A 132 21.80 19.49 -23.95
N THR A 133 22.82 19.74 -23.12
CA THR A 133 23.37 21.08 -22.95
C THR A 133 23.91 21.60 -24.27
N ASP A 134 23.36 22.71 -24.72
CA ASP A 134 23.84 23.46 -25.88
C ASP A 134 24.10 24.89 -25.42
N ALA A 135 25.38 25.20 -25.25
CA ALA A 135 25.80 26.51 -24.80
C ALA A 135 25.43 27.64 -25.81
N SER A 136 25.05 27.29 -27.04
CA SER A 136 24.61 28.23 -28.06
C SER A 136 23.10 28.50 -28.02
N ALA A 137 22.32 27.69 -27.30
CA ALA A 137 20.91 27.89 -27.17
C ALA A 137 20.56 28.94 -26.11
N PRO A 138 19.56 29.81 -26.35
CA PRO A 138 19.19 30.87 -25.41
C PRO A 138 18.84 30.44 -24.00
N ASN A 139 18.43 29.17 -23.83
CA ASN A 139 18.07 28.56 -22.56
C ASN A 139 19.08 27.49 -22.10
N GLY A 140 20.23 27.38 -22.76
CA GLY A 140 21.26 26.41 -22.46
C GLY A 140 20.94 24.96 -22.90
N CYS A 141 19.83 24.74 -23.61
CA CYS A 141 19.36 23.43 -24.03
C CYS A 141 19.12 23.39 -25.54
N ALA A 142 19.59 22.34 -26.22
CA ALA A 142 19.30 22.15 -27.64
C ALA A 142 17.78 21.98 -27.86
N PRO A 143 17.20 22.64 -28.88
CA PRO A 143 15.77 22.54 -29.15
C PRO A 143 15.32 21.09 -29.37
N GLY A 144 14.25 20.69 -28.71
CA GLY A 144 13.70 19.32 -28.82
C GLY A 144 14.46 18.22 -28.10
N THR A 145 15.39 18.59 -27.21
CA THR A 145 16.21 17.61 -26.46
C THR A 145 15.77 17.38 -25.02
N TYR A 146 14.60 17.84 -24.67
CA TYR A 146 13.97 17.40 -23.42
C TYR A 146 13.63 15.93 -23.55
N PRO A 147 14.00 15.06 -22.61
CA PRO A 147 13.76 13.62 -22.71
C PRO A 147 12.30 13.25 -23.00
N ASN A 148 11.36 14.03 -22.50
CA ASN A 148 9.93 13.88 -22.78
C ASN A 148 9.37 14.94 -23.74
N GLY A 149 10.21 15.84 -24.26
CA GLY A 149 9.78 16.91 -25.16
C GLY A 149 8.85 17.97 -24.55
N LEU A 150 8.57 17.87 -23.25
CA LEU A 150 7.70 18.78 -22.51
C LEU A 150 8.53 19.54 -21.47
N ASN A 151 8.48 20.86 -21.52
CA ASN A 151 8.96 21.70 -20.42
C ASN A 151 7.81 21.86 -19.42
N MET A 152 7.73 20.97 -18.47
CA MET A 152 6.64 20.90 -17.48
C MET A 152 6.82 21.89 -16.31
N GLY A 153 7.85 22.73 -16.33
CA GLY A 153 8.16 23.66 -15.23
C GLY A 153 8.98 23.02 -14.11
N PRO A 154 9.28 23.76 -13.03
CA PRO A 154 10.15 23.26 -11.98
C PRO A 154 9.50 22.11 -11.17
N GLY A 155 10.09 20.97 -11.27
CA GLY A 155 10.32 20.01 -10.20
C GLY A 155 9.19 19.09 -9.72
N ASP A 156 7.92 19.42 -9.90
CA ASP A 156 6.88 18.72 -9.12
C ASP A 156 5.95 17.81 -9.93
N ILE A 157 6.04 17.82 -11.26
CA ILE A 157 5.18 17.01 -12.12
C ILE A 157 6.00 15.81 -12.62
N ALA A 158 5.69 14.62 -12.11
CA ALA A 158 6.24 13.39 -12.68
C ALA A 158 5.42 13.02 -13.92
N PRO A 159 5.98 13.12 -15.12
CA PRO A 159 5.28 12.75 -16.33
C PRO A 159 4.92 11.26 -16.31
N ARG A 160 3.87 10.92 -17.03
CA ARG A 160 3.42 9.54 -17.20
C ARG A 160 3.83 9.04 -18.57
N PRO A 161 4.22 7.76 -18.70
CA PRO A 161 4.51 7.16 -19.99
C PRO A 161 3.22 6.91 -20.79
N ASP A 162 3.38 6.56 -22.06
CA ASP A 162 2.29 6.03 -22.88
C ASP A 162 2.02 4.57 -22.54
N ARG A 163 0.76 4.18 -22.61
CA ARG A 163 0.34 2.80 -22.52
C ARG A 163 0.26 2.15 -23.89
N THR A 164 1.18 1.23 -24.19
CA THR A 164 1.31 0.55 -25.48
C THR A 164 0.57 -0.77 -25.56
N ALA A 165 0.26 -1.39 -24.41
CA ALA A 165 -0.41 -2.68 -24.32
C ALA A 165 -1.24 -2.83 -23.05
N PRO A 166 -2.13 -3.83 -22.96
CA PRO A 166 -2.80 -4.19 -21.70
C PRO A 166 -1.78 -4.54 -20.62
N ILE A 167 -2.02 -4.08 -19.38
CA ILE A 167 -1.15 -4.37 -18.26
C ILE A 167 -1.33 -5.84 -17.87
N SER A 168 -0.26 -6.61 -17.93
CA SER A 168 -0.21 -8.00 -17.47
C SER A 168 0.50 -8.05 -16.12
N MET A 169 -0.17 -8.62 -15.11
CA MET A 169 0.39 -8.79 -13.76
C MET A 169 1.12 -10.14 -13.68
N VAL A 170 2.45 -10.11 -13.61
CA VAL A 170 3.31 -11.30 -13.47
C VAL A 170 3.42 -11.72 -12.00
N LYS A 171 3.48 -10.74 -11.09
CA LYS A 171 3.54 -10.92 -9.62
C LYS A 171 4.76 -11.71 -9.13
N SER A 172 5.86 -11.64 -9.85
CA SER A 172 7.15 -12.17 -9.37
C SER A 172 8.02 -11.08 -8.75
N LYS A 173 9.01 -11.46 -7.94
CA LYS A 173 9.95 -10.51 -7.33
C LYS A 173 10.73 -9.72 -8.38
N SER A 174 11.14 -10.37 -9.47
CA SER A 174 11.92 -9.76 -10.54
C SER A 174 11.10 -9.00 -11.57
N GLU A 175 9.80 -9.29 -11.64
CA GLU A 175 8.88 -8.65 -12.58
C GLU A 175 7.48 -8.70 -11.96
N TRP A 176 6.98 -7.57 -11.48
CA TRP A 176 5.66 -7.48 -10.87
C TRP A 176 4.57 -7.35 -11.92
N PHE A 177 4.86 -6.61 -12.96
CA PHE A 177 4.00 -6.39 -14.12
C PHE A 177 4.82 -6.32 -15.39
N SER A 178 4.20 -6.52 -16.55
CA SER A 178 4.86 -6.41 -17.85
C SER A 178 5.30 -4.97 -18.11
N THR A 179 6.60 -4.73 -18.02
CA THR A 179 7.21 -3.41 -18.26
C THR A 179 7.06 -2.94 -19.71
N ASN A 180 6.93 -3.87 -20.66
CA ASN A 180 6.72 -3.58 -22.08
C ASN A 180 5.32 -2.99 -22.38
N SER A 181 4.43 -2.92 -21.39
CA SER A 181 3.12 -2.28 -21.54
C SER A 181 3.19 -0.76 -21.53
N PHE A 182 4.36 -0.20 -21.29
CA PHE A 182 4.58 1.23 -21.19
C PHE A 182 5.83 1.63 -21.98
N THR A 183 5.78 2.81 -22.57
CA THR A 183 6.93 3.46 -23.24
C THR A 183 6.92 4.93 -22.86
N ASP A 184 8.11 5.55 -22.81
CA ASP A 184 8.19 6.95 -22.44
C ASP A 184 7.47 7.83 -23.46
N ALA A 185 6.65 8.72 -22.95
CA ALA A 185 6.00 9.73 -23.77
C ALA A 185 7.00 10.82 -24.16
N VAL A 186 7.11 11.11 -25.45
CA VAL A 186 8.04 12.09 -26.00
C VAL A 186 7.26 13.15 -26.76
N GLY A 187 7.39 14.42 -26.36
CA GLY A 187 6.75 15.55 -27.02
C GLY A 187 5.23 15.69 -26.77
N HIS A 188 4.65 14.89 -25.90
CA HIS A 188 3.24 14.94 -25.51
C HIS A 188 3.05 14.44 -24.08
N PHE A 189 1.86 14.66 -23.53
CA PHE A 189 1.44 14.08 -22.27
C PHE A 189 1.10 12.60 -22.46
N GLY A 190 1.77 11.69 -21.74
CA GLY A 190 1.50 10.27 -21.82
C GLY A 190 0.11 9.90 -21.29
N ASP A 191 -0.42 8.80 -21.79
CA ASP A 191 -1.82 8.37 -21.60
C ASP A 191 -1.98 7.20 -20.62
N SER A 192 -0.93 6.80 -19.89
CA SER A 192 -1.00 5.61 -19.01
C SER A 192 -2.06 5.69 -17.91
N GLY A 193 -2.60 6.87 -17.65
CA GLY A 193 -3.61 7.07 -16.60
C GLY A 193 -3.04 7.09 -15.18
N ASN A 194 -3.87 7.55 -14.24
CA ASN A 194 -3.54 7.60 -12.83
C ASN A 194 -3.98 6.32 -12.12
N GLY A 195 -3.15 5.78 -11.19
CA GLY A 195 -3.50 4.64 -10.36
C GLY A 195 -3.77 3.32 -11.11
N VAL A 196 -3.26 3.16 -12.33
CA VAL A 196 -3.59 2.04 -13.23
C VAL A 196 -3.01 0.70 -12.82
N LEU A 197 -2.00 0.70 -11.95
CA LEU A 197 -1.32 -0.50 -11.50
C LEU A 197 -1.73 -0.83 -10.06
N LEU A 198 -2.01 -2.11 -9.78
CA LEU A 198 -2.22 -2.58 -8.42
C LEU A 198 -0.90 -3.10 -7.83
N GLY A 199 -0.47 -2.50 -6.74
CA GLY A 199 0.73 -2.91 -6.00
C GLY A 199 0.57 -4.28 -5.33
N PRO A 200 1.59 -4.73 -4.59
CA PRO A 200 1.52 -5.97 -3.82
C PRO A 200 0.41 -5.95 -2.78
N GLY A 201 -0.32 -7.06 -2.66
CA GLY A 201 -1.23 -7.29 -1.55
C GLY A 201 -0.48 -7.75 -0.30
N TYR A 202 -1.21 -7.82 0.79
CA TYR A 202 -0.69 -8.19 2.10
C TYR A 202 -1.55 -9.31 2.69
N ILE A 203 -0.92 -10.33 3.28
CA ILE A 203 -1.59 -11.37 4.05
C ILE A 203 -0.77 -11.65 5.29
N ASP A 204 -1.37 -11.46 6.46
CA ASP A 204 -0.72 -11.65 7.73
C ASP A 204 -1.59 -12.41 8.72
N PHE A 205 -0.93 -13.22 9.55
CA PHE A 205 -1.55 -14.03 10.59
C PHE A 205 -0.76 -13.83 11.88
N ASP A 206 -1.34 -13.09 12.81
CA ASP A 206 -0.81 -12.99 14.16
C ASP A 206 -1.55 -13.97 15.06
N ILE A 207 -0.79 -14.76 15.80
CA ILE A 207 -1.31 -15.79 16.70
C ILE A 207 -0.69 -15.59 18.08
N ALA A 208 -1.51 -15.59 19.11
CA ALA A 208 -1.08 -15.61 20.49
C ALA A 208 -1.60 -16.89 21.19
N ALA A 209 -0.74 -17.55 21.91
CA ALA A 209 -1.08 -18.61 22.85
C ALA A 209 -0.84 -18.09 24.28
N ILE A 210 -1.89 -18.05 25.06
CA ILE A 210 -1.88 -17.51 26.41
C ILE A 210 -2.28 -18.62 27.36
N ARG A 211 -1.56 -18.72 28.46
CA ARG A 211 -1.89 -19.66 29.51
C ARG A 211 -1.94 -18.99 30.86
N ASN A 212 -3.05 -19.17 31.56
CA ASN A 212 -3.25 -18.67 32.92
C ASN A 212 -3.22 -19.86 33.90
N VAL A 213 -2.33 -19.78 34.88
CA VAL A 213 -2.21 -20.76 35.98
C VAL A 213 -2.52 -20.05 37.28
N THR A 214 -3.58 -20.46 37.96
CA THR A 214 -3.99 -19.88 39.23
C THR A 214 -3.54 -20.76 40.40
N PHE A 215 -2.93 -20.16 41.41
CA PHE A 215 -2.49 -20.81 42.63
C PHE A 215 -3.24 -20.23 43.86
N GLU A 216 -3.78 -21.09 44.68
CA GLU A 216 -4.42 -20.72 45.97
C GLU A 216 -5.45 -19.56 45.89
N ARG A 217 -6.13 -19.41 44.75
CA ARG A 217 -7.11 -18.34 44.47
C ARG A 217 -6.61 -16.90 44.58
N ARG A 218 -5.35 -16.70 44.95
CA ARG A 218 -4.75 -15.37 45.19
C ARG A 218 -3.68 -15.01 44.15
N TYR A 219 -2.92 -15.99 43.73
CA TYR A 219 -1.80 -15.77 42.84
C TYR A 219 -2.13 -16.35 41.45
N SER A 220 -1.79 -15.61 40.40
CA SER A 220 -1.87 -16.13 39.03
C SER A 220 -0.61 -15.82 38.26
N LEU A 221 -0.21 -16.78 37.45
CA LEU A 221 0.89 -16.66 36.51
C LEU A 221 0.37 -16.83 35.10
N GLN A 222 0.61 -15.84 34.28
CA GLN A 222 0.27 -15.86 32.86
C GLN A 222 1.55 -16.08 32.05
N PHE A 223 1.54 -17.07 31.20
CA PHE A 223 2.53 -17.25 30.14
C PHE A 223 1.89 -16.84 28.81
N ARG A 224 2.66 -16.17 27.97
CA ARG A 224 2.22 -15.65 26.68
C ARG A 224 3.29 -15.89 25.63
N GLY A 225 2.91 -16.54 24.53
CA GLY A 225 3.71 -16.64 23.31
C GLY A 225 2.97 -15.97 22.18
N GLU A 226 3.57 -14.98 21.56
CA GLU A 226 3.00 -14.21 20.44
C GLU A 226 3.86 -14.43 19.21
N PHE A 227 3.21 -14.71 18.10
CA PHE A 227 3.81 -15.00 16.81
C PHE A 227 3.21 -14.01 15.81
N PHE A 228 3.97 -12.98 15.48
CA PHE A 228 3.64 -12.03 14.42
C PHE A 228 4.09 -12.61 13.10
N ASN A 229 3.28 -12.47 12.05
CA ASN A 229 3.48 -13.17 10.79
C ASN A 229 3.76 -14.66 11.02
N ALA A 230 2.88 -15.35 11.73
CA ALA A 230 3.09 -16.70 12.26
C ALA A 230 3.53 -17.73 11.21
N PHE A 231 3.06 -17.59 9.97
CA PHE A 231 3.42 -18.47 8.86
C PHE A 231 4.66 -18.02 8.09
N ASN A 232 5.31 -16.91 8.50
CA ASN A 232 6.46 -16.31 7.83
C ASN A 232 6.21 -16.06 6.33
N HIS A 233 5.01 -15.54 6.03
CA HIS A 233 4.65 -15.17 4.67
C HIS A 233 5.44 -13.92 4.23
N THR A 234 6.03 -13.95 3.03
CA THR A 234 6.72 -12.78 2.50
C THR A 234 5.71 -11.81 1.89
N ASN A 235 5.47 -10.71 2.57
CA ASN A 235 4.63 -9.62 2.10
C ASN A 235 5.47 -8.57 1.40
N PHE A 236 5.37 -8.48 0.09
CA PHE A 236 6.01 -7.41 -0.67
C PHE A 236 5.28 -6.09 -0.41
N THR A 237 6.04 -4.98 -0.31
CA THR A 237 5.47 -3.68 0.04
C THR A 237 5.65 -2.63 -1.06
N THR A 238 6.77 -2.67 -1.76
CA THR A 238 7.12 -1.62 -2.72
C THR A 238 7.56 -2.23 -4.04
N ILE A 239 7.15 -1.60 -5.14
CA ILE A 239 7.56 -1.91 -6.50
C ILE A 239 8.12 -0.66 -7.18
N GLY A 240 9.06 -0.85 -8.08
CA GLY A 240 9.56 0.23 -8.93
C GLY A 240 8.53 0.60 -9.99
N VAL A 241 8.07 1.84 -9.98
CA VAL A 241 7.05 2.35 -10.91
C VAL A 241 7.59 3.45 -11.84
N ASN A 242 8.86 3.78 -11.74
CA ASN A 242 9.50 4.77 -12.61
C ASN A 242 10.27 4.06 -13.74
N THR A 243 9.92 4.37 -14.99
CA THR A 243 10.48 3.73 -16.20
C THR A 243 11.98 3.88 -16.30
N ASP A 244 12.53 4.99 -15.82
CA ASP A 244 13.97 5.32 -15.93
C ASP A 244 14.84 4.66 -14.85
N GLN A 245 14.24 4.04 -13.86
CA GLN A 245 14.97 3.43 -12.76
C GLN A 245 15.26 1.95 -13.01
N ALA A 246 16.44 1.48 -12.61
CA ALA A 246 16.84 0.08 -12.70
C ALA A 246 15.92 -0.89 -11.94
N ALA A 247 15.13 -0.35 -11.00
CA ALA A 247 14.13 -1.09 -10.23
C ALA A 247 12.75 -1.16 -10.91
N TYR A 248 12.59 -0.59 -12.10
CA TYR A 248 11.31 -0.56 -12.80
C TYR A 248 10.71 -1.96 -12.97
N GLY A 249 9.48 -2.13 -12.59
CA GLY A 249 8.76 -3.40 -12.63
C GLY A 249 9.16 -4.42 -11.57
N ARG A 250 10.14 -4.13 -10.71
CA ARG A 250 10.66 -5.05 -9.70
C ARG A 250 10.13 -4.74 -8.30
N VAL A 251 10.06 -5.76 -7.47
CA VAL A 251 9.83 -5.59 -6.04
C VAL A 251 11.11 -5.07 -5.39
N THR A 252 11.01 -4.00 -4.61
CA THR A 252 12.15 -3.34 -3.96
C THR A 252 12.15 -3.46 -2.45
N ALA A 253 11.00 -3.77 -1.84
CA ALA A 253 10.91 -3.96 -0.39
C ALA A 253 9.87 -5.02 -0.03
N ALA A 254 10.04 -5.58 1.17
CA ALA A 254 9.11 -6.49 1.81
C ALA A 254 8.90 -6.06 3.27
N ALA A 255 7.78 -6.45 3.85
CA ALA A 255 7.51 -6.31 5.28
C ALA A 255 8.40 -7.26 6.11
N ASP A 256 8.37 -7.05 7.42
CA ASP A 256 9.18 -7.81 8.36
C ASP A 256 8.83 -9.31 8.33
N PRO A 257 9.85 -10.17 8.55
CA PRO A 257 9.65 -11.60 8.68
C PRO A 257 8.91 -11.91 10.00
N ARG A 258 8.65 -13.20 10.23
CA ARG A 258 8.04 -13.65 11.48
C ARG A 258 8.84 -13.20 12.69
N GLU A 259 8.15 -12.59 13.65
CA GLU A 259 8.67 -12.28 14.97
C GLU A 259 8.00 -13.14 16.04
N ILE A 260 8.74 -13.51 17.07
CA ILE A 260 8.24 -14.31 18.19
C ILE A 260 8.56 -13.57 19.48
N GLN A 261 7.53 -13.32 20.27
CA GLN A 261 7.66 -12.71 21.59
C GLN A 261 7.17 -13.67 22.67
N LEU A 262 7.96 -13.86 23.71
CA LEU A 262 7.58 -14.63 24.90
C LEU A 262 7.47 -13.71 26.09
N GLY A 263 6.40 -13.86 26.88
CA GLY A 263 6.15 -13.04 28.06
C GLY A 263 5.66 -13.87 29.23
N GLY A 264 5.98 -13.39 30.42
CA GLY A 264 5.45 -13.91 31.69
C GLY A 264 4.93 -12.78 32.55
N LYS A 265 3.75 -12.94 33.16
CA LYS A 265 3.17 -11.95 34.07
C LYS A 265 2.67 -12.64 35.32
N PHE A 266 3.12 -12.14 36.50
CA PHE A 266 2.71 -12.62 37.78
C PHE A 266 1.76 -11.61 38.43
N TYR A 267 0.65 -12.11 38.95
CA TYR A 267 -0.33 -11.32 39.70
C TYR A 267 -0.38 -11.85 41.12
N PHE A 268 -0.37 -10.94 42.13
CA PHE A 268 -0.36 -11.23 43.54
C PHE A 268 -1.38 -10.39 44.31
#